data_85c47810921218688d9b2d83c9808dad
#
_entry.id   85c47810921218688d9b2d83c9808dad
#
_cell.length_a   1.000
_cell.length_b   1.000
_cell.length_c   1.000
_cell.angle_alpha   90.00
_cell.angle_beta   90.00
_cell.angle_gamma   90.00
#
_symmetry.space_group_name_H-M   'P 1'
#
loop_
_entity.id
_entity.type
_entity.pdbx_description
1 polymer ?
#
loop_
_entity_poly.entity_id
_entity_poly.type
_entity_poly.pdbx_seq_one_letter_code
_entity_poly.pdbx_strand_id
1 'polypeptide(L)'
;METPAPDQLKGMLARLAIPVVGAWVVGGTVAGFAQTTTLRIVMISIPVIVTLLALAVVIWVMRQAKKTRGVASILSGVESAEDRKAALAQLDATYKKNDPTAVFARAQLEMQDDPKKALSTLEQIDLSKVLGPVADETRAQRAMIHLTLGDVGPARQLVDNIDLSRQRDAKTRAMLTAISGEAWARTGNAKKAVETLALLDPEDAEYEKLRPQLYRAMAYGYAHTNDIKGMRRVLKKLVQLDVRLLGGFMSKRTHPLLQKEAKKVAEQSGLVPRKMVVQRRV
;
A
#
# COMPACT_ATOMS: atom_id res chain seq x y z
N MET A 1 7.57 0.34 0.14
CA MET A 1 7.88 -0.97 -0.51
C MET A 1 9.07 -1.57 0.20
N GLU A 2 8.86 -2.63 0.98
CA GLU A 2 9.97 -3.38 1.58
C GLU A 2 10.57 -4.30 0.53
N THR A 3 11.89 -4.39 0.50
CA THR A 3 12.58 -5.38 -0.34
C THR A 3 12.16 -6.78 0.10
N PRO A 4 11.86 -7.70 -0.82
CA PRO A 4 11.54 -9.08 -0.44
C PRO A 4 12.68 -9.63 0.44
N ALA A 5 12.31 -10.15 1.60
CA ALA A 5 13.26 -10.76 2.52
C ALA A 5 14.04 -11.86 1.80
N PRO A 6 15.32 -12.08 2.13
CA PRO A 6 16.16 -13.11 1.49
C PRO A 6 15.50 -14.50 1.47
N ASP A 7 14.64 -14.81 2.44
CA ASP A 7 13.92 -16.07 2.52
C ASP A 7 12.76 -16.15 1.51
N GLN A 8 12.12 -15.02 1.15
CA GLN A 8 11.12 -14.98 0.10
C GLN A 8 11.75 -15.22 -1.28
N LEU A 9 12.94 -14.69 -1.52
CA LEU A 9 13.70 -14.96 -2.74
C LEU A 9 14.10 -16.44 -2.84
N LYS A 10 14.56 -17.05 -1.74
CA LYS A 10 14.87 -18.49 -1.70
C LYS A 10 13.64 -19.35 -1.98
N GLY A 11 12.50 -19.01 -1.35
CA GLY A 11 11.24 -19.72 -1.58
C GLY A 11 10.75 -19.61 -3.03
N MET A 12 10.95 -18.44 -3.66
CA MET A 12 10.59 -18.24 -5.07
C MET A 12 11.53 -19.02 -6.01
N LEU A 13 12.84 -19.00 -5.74
CA LEU A 13 13.82 -19.79 -6.51
C LEU A 13 13.56 -21.28 -6.38
N ALA A 14 13.23 -21.77 -5.18
CA ALA A 14 12.86 -23.17 -4.98
C ALA A 14 11.61 -23.57 -5.79
N ARG A 15 10.59 -22.71 -5.82
CA ARG A 15 9.35 -22.94 -6.61
C ARG A 15 9.61 -22.94 -8.13
N LEU A 16 10.58 -22.17 -8.60
CA LEU A 16 10.98 -22.17 -10.01
C LEU A 16 11.90 -23.36 -10.35
N ALA A 17 12.68 -23.85 -9.39
CA ALA A 17 13.56 -25.01 -9.59
C ALA A 17 12.76 -26.30 -9.80
N ILE A 18 11.63 -26.49 -9.10
CA ILE A 18 10.82 -27.71 -9.19
C ILE A 18 10.35 -28.01 -10.62
N PRO A 19 9.67 -27.07 -11.34
CA PRO A 19 9.24 -27.34 -12.72
C PRO A 19 10.41 -27.50 -13.68
N VAL A 20 11.54 -26.81 -13.46
CA VAL A 20 12.75 -26.96 -14.29
C VAL A 20 13.33 -28.35 -14.13
N VAL A 21 13.54 -28.81 -12.90
CA VAL A 21 14.05 -30.17 -12.61
C VAL A 21 13.08 -31.21 -13.14
N GLY A 22 11.77 -31.06 -12.91
CA GLY A 22 10.74 -31.95 -13.43
C GLY A 22 10.78 -32.05 -14.96
N ALA A 23 10.92 -30.94 -15.67
CA ALA A 23 11.02 -30.92 -17.11
C ALA A 23 12.29 -31.67 -17.65
N TRP A 24 13.43 -31.52 -16.95
CA TRP A 24 14.65 -32.25 -17.28
C TRP A 24 14.56 -33.75 -17.02
N VAL A 25 13.94 -34.15 -15.89
CA VAL A 25 13.74 -35.56 -15.56
C VAL A 25 12.82 -36.22 -16.61
N VAL A 26 11.67 -35.61 -16.86
CA VAL A 26 10.70 -36.15 -17.84
C VAL A 26 11.27 -36.12 -19.27
N GLY A 27 11.82 -34.98 -19.72
CA GLY A 27 12.39 -34.81 -21.03
C GLY A 27 13.58 -35.75 -21.29
N GLY A 28 14.46 -35.91 -20.29
CA GLY A 28 15.62 -36.79 -20.37
C GLY A 28 15.25 -38.26 -20.41
N THR A 29 14.31 -38.70 -19.57
CA THR A 29 13.83 -40.12 -19.58
C THR A 29 13.13 -40.47 -20.89
N VAL A 30 12.20 -39.62 -21.35
CA VAL A 30 11.49 -39.86 -22.62
C VAL A 30 12.44 -39.81 -23.83
N ALA A 31 13.41 -38.89 -23.85
CA ALA A 31 14.43 -38.82 -24.89
C ALA A 31 15.31 -40.08 -24.92
N GLY A 32 15.58 -40.73 -23.78
CA GLY A 32 16.31 -41.97 -23.68
C GLY A 32 15.61 -43.14 -24.33
N PHE A 33 14.27 -43.19 -24.30
CA PHE A 33 13.46 -44.22 -24.92
C PHE A 33 13.01 -43.89 -26.36
N ALA A 34 13.29 -42.67 -26.84
CA ALA A 34 12.87 -42.25 -28.18
C ALA A 34 13.64 -42.99 -29.28
N GLN A 35 12.92 -43.63 -30.18
CA GLN A 35 13.51 -44.39 -31.31
C GLN A 35 13.90 -43.52 -32.51
N THR A 36 13.36 -42.31 -32.59
CA THR A 36 13.66 -41.37 -33.70
C THR A 36 14.43 -40.15 -33.21
N THR A 37 15.39 -39.67 -34.02
CA THR A 37 16.21 -38.49 -33.75
C THR A 37 15.34 -37.25 -33.56
N THR A 38 14.29 -37.11 -34.37
CA THR A 38 13.35 -35.98 -34.29
C THR A 38 12.66 -35.93 -32.93
N LEU A 39 12.20 -37.06 -32.42
CA LEU A 39 11.54 -37.13 -31.12
C LEU A 39 12.50 -36.78 -29.97
N ARG A 40 13.78 -37.22 -30.05
CA ARG A 40 14.82 -36.82 -29.07
C ARG A 40 15.06 -35.32 -29.04
N ILE A 41 15.17 -34.69 -30.23
CA ILE A 41 15.36 -33.24 -30.32
C ILE A 41 14.18 -32.49 -29.67
N VAL A 42 12.94 -32.86 -29.97
CA VAL A 42 11.75 -32.25 -29.41
C VAL A 42 11.73 -32.42 -27.89
N MET A 43 12.02 -33.61 -27.37
CA MET A 43 11.98 -33.88 -25.92
C MET A 43 13.07 -33.13 -25.13
N ILE A 44 14.24 -32.86 -25.75
CA ILE A 44 15.30 -32.06 -25.13
C ILE A 44 15.02 -30.55 -25.26
N SER A 45 14.36 -30.11 -26.33
CA SER A 45 14.07 -28.70 -26.54
C SER A 45 13.07 -28.14 -25.48
N ILE A 46 12.13 -28.94 -24.99
CA ILE A 46 11.16 -28.53 -23.99
C ILE A 46 11.84 -28.10 -22.67
N PRO A 47 12.67 -28.94 -22.00
CA PRO A 47 13.35 -28.50 -20.76
C PRO A 47 14.31 -27.31 -20.97
N VAL A 48 14.93 -27.21 -22.15
CA VAL A 48 15.76 -26.04 -22.49
C VAL A 48 14.92 -24.77 -22.52
N ILE A 49 13.77 -24.79 -23.20
CA ILE A 49 12.86 -23.65 -23.27
C ILE A 49 12.35 -23.27 -21.85
N VAL A 50 11.95 -24.26 -21.05
CA VAL A 50 11.50 -24.04 -19.66
C VAL A 50 12.61 -23.41 -18.83
N THR A 51 13.87 -23.87 -18.99
CA THR A 51 15.03 -23.31 -18.30
C THR A 51 15.28 -21.85 -18.70
N LEU A 52 15.22 -21.55 -20.00
CA LEU A 52 15.41 -20.18 -20.52
C LEU A 52 14.30 -19.23 -20.02
N LEU A 53 13.05 -19.70 -20.01
CA LEU A 53 11.94 -18.93 -19.46
C LEU A 53 12.12 -18.66 -17.95
N ALA A 54 12.50 -19.68 -17.19
CA ALA A 54 12.78 -19.53 -15.76
C ALA A 54 13.91 -18.52 -15.51
N LEU A 55 15.00 -18.59 -16.29
CA LEU A 55 16.11 -17.65 -16.22
C LEU A 55 15.67 -16.22 -16.56
N ALA A 56 14.87 -16.04 -17.59
CA ALA A 56 14.31 -14.74 -17.97
C ALA A 56 13.47 -14.13 -16.84
N VAL A 57 12.63 -14.95 -16.18
CA VAL A 57 11.85 -14.54 -15.01
C VAL A 57 12.75 -14.11 -13.85
N VAL A 58 13.80 -14.89 -13.54
CA VAL A 58 14.76 -14.55 -12.47
C VAL A 58 15.45 -13.23 -12.78
N ILE A 59 15.95 -13.03 -13.99
CA ILE A 59 16.61 -11.78 -14.40
C ILE A 59 15.63 -10.60 -14.30
N TRP A 60 14.39 -10.78 -14.73
CA TRP A 60 13.36 -9.75 -14.65
C TRP A 60 13.08 -9.35 -13.19
N VAL A 61 12.89 -10.35 -12.30
CA VAL A 61 12.69 -10.11 -10.85
C VAL A 61 13.88 -9.41 -10.22
N MET A 62 15.11 -9.83 -10.54
CA MET A 62 16.32 -9.18 -10.01
C MET A 62 16.43 -7.72 -10.47
N ARG A 63 16.10 -7.44 -11.74
CA ARG A 63 16.06 -6.05 -12.25
C ARG A 63 15.01 -5.21 -11.52
N GLN A 64 13.82 -5.79 -11.27
CA GLN A 64 12.76 -5.10 -10.54
C GLN A 64 13.16 -4.84 -9.07
N ALA A 65 13.76 -5.83 -8.40
CA ALA A 65 14.27 -5.67 -7.04
C ALA A 65 15.37 -4.60 -6.93
N LYS A 66 16.29 -4.52 -7.91
CA LYS A 66 17.29 -3.44 -7.95
C LYS A 66 16.66 -2.06 -8.09
N LYS A 67 15.64 -1.91 -8.94
CA LYS A 67 14.91 -0.63 -9.10
C LYS A 67 14.24 -0.22 -7.78
N THR A 68 13.52 -1.12 -7.15
CA THR A 68 12.84 -0.83 -5.88
C THR A 68 13.82 -0.43 -4.77
N ARG A 69 14.98 -1.10 -4.68
CA ARG A 69 16.04 -0.73 -3.73
C ARG A 69 16.62 0.65 -4.03
N GLY A 70 16.89 0.95 -5.31
CA GLY A 70 17.40 2.26 -5.72
C GLY A 70 16.42 3.40 -5.37
N VAL A 71 15.13 3.19 -5.62
CA VAL A 71 14.09 4.15 -5.21
C VAL A 71 14.00 4.28 -3.69
N ALA A 72 14.02 3.15 -2.96
CA ALA A 72 13.98 3.17 -1.50
C ALA A 72 15.18 3.90 -0.88
N SER A 73 16.40 3.75 -1.46
CA SER A 73 17.59 4.50 -0.99
C SER A 73 17.47 6.00 -1.23
N ILE A 74 16.85 6.43 -2.32
CA ILE A 74 16.59 7.85 -2.59
C ILE A 74 15.60 8.42 -1.55
N LEU A 75 14.57 7.65 -1.19
CA LEU A 75 13.54 8.09 -0.24
C LEU A 75 14.01 8.07 1.22
N SER A 76 14.94 7.19 1.59
CA SER A 76 15.37 6.99 2.98
C SER A 76 16.18 8.16 3.57
N GLY A 77 16.72 9.04 2.74
CA GLY A 77 17.50 10.20 3.18
C GLY A 77 16.73 11.52 3.16
N VAL A 78 15.41 11.49 2.99
CA VAL A 78 14.60 12.70 2.79
C VAL A 78 13.98 13.16 4.11
N GLU A 79 14.57 14.19 4.72
CA GLU A 79 14.06 14.78 5.96
C GLU A 79 13.60 16.24 5.78
N SER A 80 14.24 16.99 4.86
CA SER A 80 13.96 18.40 4.63
C SER A 80 13.26 18.66 3.27
N ALA A 81 12.86 19.93 3.04
CA ALA A 81 12.30 20.36 1.75
C ALA A 81 13.36 20.34 0.64
N GLU A 82 14.62 20.66 0.98
CA GLU A 82 15.76 20.60 0.09
C GLU A 82 16.05 19.15 -0.34
N ASP A 83 16.04 18.20 0.62
CA ASP A 83 16.24 16.78 0.33
C ASP A 83 15.15 16.26 -0.61
N ARG A 84 13.89 16.70 -0.44
CA ARG A 84 12.79 16.31 -1.34
C ARG A 84 13.04 16.79 -2.77
N LYS A 85 13.50 18.01 -2.97
CA LYS A 85 13.84 18.53 -4.30
C LYS A 85 15.00 17.76 -4.93
N ALA A 86 16.03 17.47 -4.14
CA ALA A 86 17.16 16.67 -4.60
C ALA A 86 16.74 15.25 -4.97
N ALA A 87 15.91 14.61 -4.15
CA ALA A 87 15.36 13.27 -4.40
C ALA A 87 14.50 13.24 -5.67
N LEU A 88 13.65 14.26 -5.91
CA LEU A 88 12.86 14.38 -7.14
C LEU A 88 13.77 14.51 -8.37
N ALA A 89 14.79 15.37 -8.32
CA ALA A 89 15.75 15.52 -9.40
C ALA A 89 16.53 14.22 -9.68
N GLN A 90 16.91 13.48 -8.63
CA GLN A 90 17.59 12.19 -8.76
C GLN A 90 16.68 11.12 -9.36
N LEU A 91 15.39 11.07 -8.98
CA LEU A 91 14.40 10.17 -9.58
C LEU A 91 14.23 10.47 -11.07
N ASP A 92 14.16 11.75 -11.46
CA ASP A 92 13.99 12.15 -12.86
C ASP A 92 15.23 11.84 -13.71
N ALA A 93 16.43 11.93 -13.15
CA ALA A 93 17.67 11.59 -13.83
C ALA A 93 17.88 10.07 -13.98
N THR A 94 17.39 9.28 -13.00
CA THR A 94 17.70 7.83 -12.92
C THR A 94 16.64 6.96 -13.56
N TYR A 95 15.37 7.36 -13.50
CA TYR A 95 14.24 6.54 -13.92
C TYR A 95 13.43 7.18 -15.04
N LYS A 96 12.83 6.32 -15.89
CA LYS A 96 11.91 6.80 -16.93
C LYS A 96 10.70 7.48 -16.29
N LYS A 97 10.20 8.52 -16.95
CA LYS A 97 9.06 9.33 -16.46
C LYS A 97 7.82 8.48 -16.14
N ASN A 98 7.56 7.43 -16.92
CA ASN A 98 6.40 6.55 -16.79
C ASN A 98 6.71 5.22 -16.08
N ASP A 99 7.86 5.08 -15.40
CA ASP A 99 8.14 3.89 -14.59
C ASP A 99 7.27 3.92 -13.33
N PRO A 100 6.36 2.94 -13.13
CA PRO A 100 5.42 2.98 -12.01
C PRO A 100 6.09 3.15 -10.65
N THR A 101 7.24 2.50 -10.42
CA THR A 101 7.98 2.60 -9.14
C THR A 101 8.48 4.03 -8.90
N ALA A 102 8.98 4.70 -9.93
CA ALA A 102 9.43 6.08 -9.83
C ALA A 102 8.25 7.06 -9.71
N VAL A 103 7.14 6.80 -10.41
CA VAL A 103 5.91 7.61 -10.28
C VAL A 103 5.35 7.54 -8.86
N PHE A 104 5.30 6.36 -8.24
CA PHE A 104 4.91 6.23 -6.83
C PHE A 104 5.82 7.01 -5.89
N ALA A 105 7.14 6.92 -6.09
CA ALA A 105 8.11 7.65 -5.28
C ALA A 105 7.96 9.18 -5.42
N ARG A 106 7.78 9.68 -6.66
CA ARG A 106 7.51 11.09 -6.91
C ARG A 106 6.24 11.55 -6.20
N ALA A 107 5.15 10.82 -6.38
CA ALA A 107 3.89 11.14 -5.74
C ALA A 107 4.00 11.15 -4.20
N GLN A 108 4.77 10.22 -3.62
CA GLN A 108 5.03 10.19 -2.18
C GLN A 108 5.78 11.43 -1.69
N LEU A 109 6.79 11.89 -2.43
CA LEU A 109 7.53 13.13 -2.11
C LEU A 109 6.65 14.38 -2.28
N GLU A 110 5.87 14.44 -3.35
CA GLU A 110 4.97 15.56 -3.66
C GLU A 110 3.80 15.64 -2.68
N MET A 111 3.36 14.51 -2.10
CA MET A 111 2.21 14.43 -1.20
C MET A 111 2.35 15.33 0.03
N GLN A 112 3.57 15.58 0.50
CA GLN A 112 3.83 16.41 1.67
C GLN A 112 3.65 17.91 1.38
N ASP A 113 3.99 18.33 0.17
CA ASP A 113 3.99 19.75 -0.21
C ASP A 113 2.72 20.11 -1.02
N ASP A 114 2.32 19.25 -1.97
CA ASP A 114 1.15 19.47 -2.83
C ASP A 114 0.45 18.14 -3.17
N PRO A 115 -0.58 17.75 -2.39
CA PRO A 115 -1.36 16.55 -2.66
C PRO A 115 -2.03 16.53 -4.05
N LYS A 116 -2.38 17.69 -4.61
CA LYS A 116 -2.98 17.75 -5.96
C LYS A 116 -1.97 17.41 -7.03
N LYS A 117 -0.74 17.87 -6.87
CA LYS A 117 0.38 17.52 -7.77
C LYS A 117 0.69 16.02 -7.66
N ALA A 118 0.75 15.48 -6.45
CA ALA A 118 0.92 14.04 -6.24
C ALA A 118 -0.16 13.21 -6.94
N LEU A 119 -1.42 13.67 -6.91
CA LEU A 119 -2.52 13.02 -7.61
C LEU A 119 -2.28 13.04 -9.13
N SER A 120 -1.97 14.20 -9.71
CA SER A 120 -1.69 14.34 -11.15
C SER A 120 -0.49 13.50 -11.60
N THR A 121 0.51 13.33 -10.72
CA THR A 121 1.65 12.43 -10.97
C THR A 121 1.21 10.97 -11.03
N LEU A 122 0.37 10.50 -10.10
CA LEU A 122 -0.18 9.15 -10.14
C LEU A 122 -1.10 8.91 -11.35
N GLU A 123 -1.83 9.93 -11.82
CA GLU A 123 -2.69 9.86 -13.00
C GLU A 123 -1.93 9.59 -14.31
N GLN A 124 -0.61 9.78 -14.34
CA GLN A 124 0.22 9.39 -15.48
C GLN A 124 0.32 7.87 -15.67
N ILE A 125 0.00 7.08 -14.64
CA ILE A 125 -0.02 5.61 -14.75
C ILE A 125 -1.32 5.19 -15.46
N ASP A 126 -1.17 4.65 -16.66
CA ASP A 126 -2.28 4.03 -17.41
C ASP A 126 -2.62 2.67 -16.77
N LEU A 127 -3.75 2.63 -16.06
CA LEU A 127 -4.20 1.44 -15.33
C LEU A 127 -4.50 0.24 -16.21
N SER A 128 -4.73 0.46 -17.51
CA SER A 128 -4.98 -0.62 -18.48
C SER A 128 -3.71 -1.34 -18.93
N LYS A 129 -2.55 -0.68 -18.78
CA LYS A 129 -1.24 -1.18 -19.24
C LYS A 129 -0.38 -1.77 -18.12
N VAL A 130 -0.83 -1.71 -16.88
CA VAL A 130 -0.10 -2.26 -15.74
C VAL A 130 -0.76 -3.54 -15.22
N LEU A 131 0.01 -4.35 -14.51
CA LEU A 131 -0.50 -5.57 -13.89
C LEU A 131 -1.61 -5.24 -12.86
N GLY A 132 -2.60 -6.12 -12.73
CA GLY A 132 -3.73 -5.94 -11.82
C GLY A 132 -3.36 -5.48 -10.41
N PRO A 133 -2.40 -6.12 -9.73
CA PRO A 133 -1.94 -5.68 -8.40
C PRO A 133 -1.39 -4.24 -8.38
N VAL A 134 -0.65 -3.83 -9.41
CA VAL A 134 -0.12 -2.46 -9.53
C VAL A 134 -1.24 -1.46 -9.81
N ALA A 135 -2.22 -1.85 -10.64
CA ALA A 135 -3.41 -1.03 -10.89
C ALA A 135 -4.21 -0.80 -9.60
N ASP A 136 -4.40 -1.84 -8.78
CA ASP A 136 -5.11 -1.76 -7.50
C ASP A 136 -4.37 -0.89 -6.49
N GLU A 137 -3.04 -1.00 -6.40
CA GLU A 137 -2.20 -0.13 -5.57
C GLU A 137 -2.29 1.34 -6.04
N THR A 138 -2.25 1.57 -7.35
CA THR A 138 -2.40 2.92 -7.93
C THR A 138 -3.77 3.52 -7.60
N ARG A 139 -4.85 2.74 -7.73
CA ARG A 139 -6.20 3.18 -7.34
C ARG A 139 -6.26 3.56 -5.87
N ALA A 140 -5.68 2.72 -5.00
CA ALA A 140 -5.67 2.97 -3.57
C ALA A 140 -4.89 4.25 -3.22
N GLN A 141 -3.73 4.48 -3.81
CA GLN A 141 -2.96 5.70 -3.56
C GLN A 141 -3.68 6.95 -4.04
N ARG A 142 -4.30 6.93 -5.24
CA ARG A 142 -5.15 8.03 -5.70
C ARG A 142 -6.33 8.25 -4.75
N ALA A 143 -7.00 7.17 -4.29
CA ALA A 143 -8.10 7.25 -3.34
C ALA A 143 -7.66 7.85 -2.00
N MET A 144 -6.48 7.48 -1.49
CA MET A 144 -5.90 8.04 -0.26
C MET A 144 -5.69 9.56 -0.38
N ILE A 145 -5.20 10.03 -1.53
CA ILE A 145 -5.03 11.48 -1.78
C ILE A 145 -6.39 12.18 -1.81
N HIS A 146 -7.38 11.63 -2.52
CA HIS A 146 -8.74 12.16 -2.52
C HIS A 146 -9.35 12.22 -1.12
N LEU A 147 -9.17 11.18 -0.30
CA LEU A 147 -9.62 11.16 1.11
C LEU A 147 -8.94 12.27 1.93
N THR A 148 -7.66 12.53 1.68
CA THR A 148 -6.90 13.61 2.34
C THR A 148 -7.42 14.99 1.91
N LEU A 149 -7.73 15.17 0.64
CA LEU A 149 -8.36 16.38 0.09
C LEU A 149 -9.83 16.55 0.52
N GLY A 150 -10.45 15.49 1.04
CA GLY A 150 -11.86 15.45 1.43
C GLY A 150 -12.82 15.14 0.29
N ASP A 151 -12.31 14.70 -0.85
CA ASP A 151 -13.08 14.35 -2.05
C ASP A 151 -13.48 12.87 -2.00
N VAL A 152 -14.45 12.54 -1.13
CA VAL A 152 -14.82 11.15 -0.81
C VAL A 152 -15.50 10.40 -1.97
N GLY A 153 -16.21 11.11 -2.86
CA GLY A 153 -16.87 10.52 -4.03
C GLY A 153 -15.88 9.87 -5.02
N PRO A 154 -14.90 10.62 -5.54
CA PRO A 154 -13.83 10.06 -6.37
C PRO A 154 -13.04 8.94 -5.68
N ALA A 155 -12.73 9.08 -4.38
CA ALA A 155 -12.08 8.02 -3.60
C ALA A 155 -12.91 6.73 -3.62
N ARG A 156 -14.23 6.83 -3.43
CA ARG A 156 -15.15 5.70 -3.47
C ARG A 156 -15.13 4.98 -4.82
N GLN A 157 -15.20 5.71 -5.92
CA GLN A 157 -15.16 5.12 -7.26
C GLN A 157 -13.87 4.33 -7.51
N LEU A 158 -12.75 4.81 -7.01
CA LEU A 158 -11.47 4.13 -7.14
C LEU A 158 -11.43 2.83 -6.33
N VAL A 159 -11.85 2.86 -5.06
CA VAL A 159 -11.77 1.67 -4.19
C VAL A 159 -12.76 0.58 -4.54
N ASP A 160 -13.90 0.92 -5.15
CA ASP A 160 -14.87 -0.09 -5.61
C ASP A 160 -14.35 -0.93 -6.79
N ASN A 161 -13.29 -0.47 -7.46
CA ASN A 161 -12.60 -1.19 -8.52
C ASN A 161 -11.31 -1.92 -8.04
N ILE A 162 -11.07 -1.98 -6.73
CA ILE A 162 -9.94 -2.71 -6.14
C ILE A 162 -10.36 -4.15 -5.84
N ASP A 163 -9.55 -5.11 -6.27
CA ASP A 163 -9.71 -6.51 -5.93
C ASP A 163 -8.64 -6.92 -4.90
N LEU A 164 -9.04 -6.96 -3.64
CA LEU A 164 -8.16 -7.32 -2.52
C LEU A 164 -7.60 -8.74 -2.63
N SER A 165 -8.27 -9.65 -3.35
CA SER A 165 -7.84 -11.04 -3.52
C SER A 165 -6.58 -11.17 -4.39
N ARG A 166 -6.32 -10.19 -5.25
CA ARG A 166 -5.11 -10.17 -6.10
C ARG A 166 -3.83 -9.90 -5.33
N GLN A 167 -3.94 -9.31 -4.13
CA GLN A 167 -2.78 -8.98 -3.31
C GLN A 167 -2.37 -10.17 -2.45
N ARG A 168 -1.21 -10.74 -2.75
CA ARG A 168 -0.63 -11.85 -1.97
C ARG A 168 0.11 -11.36 -0.74
N ASP A 169 0.68 -10.17 -0.80
CA ASP A 169 1.38 -9.55 0.32
C ASP A 169 0.37 -9.03 1.35
N ALA A 170 0.50 -9.49 2.59
CA ALA A 170 -0.45 -9.18 3.65
C ALA A 170 -0.43 -7.68 4.02
N LYS A 171 0.75 -7.04 4.02
CA LYS A 171 0.89 -5.60 4.31
C LYS A 171 0.20 -4.75 3.25
N THR A 172 0.46 -5.04 1.97
CA THR A 172 -0.20 -4.33 0.85
C THR A 172 -1.70 -4.52 0.92
N ARG A 173 -2.17 -5.75 1.15
CA ARG A 173 -3.60 -6.03 1.30
C ARG A 173 -4.22 -5.27 2.47
N ALA A 174 -3.54 -5.20 3.63
CA ALA A 174 -4.01 -4.43 4.79
C ALA A 174 -4.07 -2.92 4.49
N MET A 175 -3.08 -2.37 3.78
CA MET A 175 -3.09 -0.98 3.33
C MET A 175 -4.28 -0.69 2.41
N LEU A 176 -4.51 -1.53 1.39
CA LEU A 176 -5.66 -1.39 0.49
C LEU A 176 -6.98 -1.49 1.26
N THR A 177 -7.06 -2.41 2.21
CA THR A 177 -8.24 -2.58 3.08
C THR A 177 -8.50 -1.34 3.93
N ALA A 178 -7.46 -0.73 4.51
CA ALA A 178 -7.60 0.50 5.29
C ALA A 178 -8.14 1.66 4.45
N ILE A 179 -7.58 1.88 3.26
CA ILE A 179 -8.00 2.95 2.35
C ILE A 179 -9.44 2.72 1.88
N SER A 180 -9.76 1.49 1.47
CA SER A 180 -11.12 1.12 1.04
C SER A 180 -12.13 1.26 2.18
N GLY A 181 -11.77 0.82 3.39
CA GLY A 181 -12.59 0.94 4.58
C GLY A 181 -12.90 2.40 4.93
N GLU A 182 -11.90 3.31 4.88
CA GLU A 182 -12.14 4.74 5.11
C GLU A 182 -13.09 5.32 4.05
N ALA A 183 -12.87 4.99 2.77
CA ALA A 183 -13.72 5.48 1.69
C ALA A 183 -15.17 4.96 1.83
N TRP A 184 -15.36 3.68 2.12
CA TRP A 184 -16.68 3.09 2.36
C TRP A 184 -17.37 3.71 3.57
N ALA A 185 -16.66 3.89 4.68
CA ALA A 185 -17.21 4.51 5.89
C ALA A 185 -17.76 5.91 5.59
N ARG A 186 -16.96 6.74 4.90
CA ARG A 186 -17.30 8.13 4.62
C ARG A 186 -18.34 8.33 3.51
N THR A 187 -18.74 7.25 2.81
CA THR A 187 -19.69 7.28 1.68
C THR A 187 -20.92 6.40 1.90
N GLY A 188 -21.31 6.15 3.14
CA GLY A 188 -22.54 5.47 3.50
C GLY A 188 -22.47 3.96 3.68
N ASN A 189 -21.32 3.31 3.42
CA ASN A 189 -21.12 1.87 3.61
C ASN A 189 -20.33 1.54 4.89
N ALA A 190 -20.60 2.26 5.98
CA ALA A 190 -19.86 2.15 7.22
C ALA A 190 -19.90 0.75 7.85
N LYS A 191 -21.01 0.03 7.71
CA LYS A 191 -21.13 -1.35 8.20
C LYS A 191 -20.11 -2.27 7.50
N LYS A 192 -20.08 -2.25 6.16
CA LYS A 192 -19.09 -3.01 5.37
C LYS A 192 -17.66 -2.61 5.76
N ALA A 193 -17.40 -1.32 5.97
CA ALA A 193 -16.08 -0.83 6.37
C ALA A 193 -15.64 -1.44 7.71
N VAL A 194 -16.50 -1.40 8.73
CA VAL A 194 -16.20 -1.97 10.06
C VAL A 194 -15.99 -3.47 9.98
N GLU A 195 -16.86 -4.21 9.29
CA GLU A 195 -16.75 -5.66 9.11
C GLU A 195 -15.44 -6.05 8.41
N THR A 196 -15.05 -5.31 7.36
CA THR A 196 -13.82 -5.61 6.63
C THR A 196 -12.56 -5.25 7.43
N LEU A 197 -12.58 -4.11 8.13
CA LEU A 197 -11.46 -3.68 8.98
C LEU A 197 -11.30 -4.56 10.23
N ALA A 198 -12.38 -5.15 10.75
CA ALA A 198 -12.32 -6.05 11.90
C ALA A 198 -11.55 -7.37 11.62
N LEU A 199 -11.30 -7.69 10.36
CA LEU A 199 -10.48 -8.85 9.98
C LEU A 199 -8.97 -8.60 10.16
N LEU A 200 -8.57 -7.35 10.45
CA LEU A 200 -7.18 -6.96 10.65
C LEU A 200 -6.96 -6.59 12.13
N ASP A 201 -5.91 -7.15 12.72
CA ASP A 201 -5.45 -6.70 14.03
C ASP A 201 -4.34 -5.63 13.86
N PRO A 202 -4.62 -4.34 14.17
CA PRO A 202 -3.61 -3.30 14.06
C PRO A 202 -2.41 -3.48 15.01
N GLU A 203 -2.54 -4.31 16.06
CA GLU A 203 -1.44 -4.57 17.00
C GLU A 203 -0.49 -5.66 16.50
N ASP A 204 -0.83 -6.38 15.44
CA ASP A 204 0.08 -7.32 14.80
C ASP A 204 1.38 -6.59 14.40
N ALA A 205 2.52 -7.21 14.72
CA ALA A 205 3.84 -6.69 14.38
C ALA A 205 4.02 -6.49 12.86
N GLU A 206 3.34 -7.29 12.05
CA GLU A 206 3.36 -7.15 10.59
C GLU A 206 2.79 -5.81 10.13
N TYR A 207 1.83 -5.24 10.87
CA TYR A 207 1.14 -3.98 10.50
C TYR A 207 1.65 -2.76 11.26
N GLU A 208 2.76 -2.83 11.98
CA GLU A 208 3.28 -1.75 12.81
C GLU A 208 3.32 -0.40 12.08
N LYS A 209 3.85 -0.36 10.86
CA LYS A 209 3.93 0.87 10.05
C LYS A 209 2.56 1.33 9.50
N LEU A 210 1.58 0.45 9.48
CA LEU A 210 0.22 0.73 9.00
C LEU A 210 -0.76 1.08 10.13
N ARG A 211 -0.36 0.90 11.40
CA ARG A 211 -1.21 1.18 12.58
C ARG A 211 -1.92 2.52 12.51
N PRO A 212 -1.24 3.64 12.21
CA PRO A 212 -1.91 4.94 12.14
C PRO A 212 -3.03 4.97 11.10
N GLN A 213 -2.80 4.36 9.93
CA GLN A 213 -3.77 4.32 8.84
C GLN A 213 -4.96 3.39 9.16
N LEU A 214 -4.70 2.22 9.75
CA LEU A 214 -5.72 1.27 10.18
C LEU A 214 -6.63 1.89 11.25
N TYR A 215 -6.04 2.49 12.30
CA TYR A 215 -6.82 3.17 13.34
C TYR A 215 -7.59 4.36 12.81
N ARG A 216 -7.03 5.11 11.86
CA ARG A 216 -7.75 6.19 11.20
C ARG A 216 -8.99 5.68 10.46
N ALA A 217 -8.86 4.64 9.66
CA ALA A 217 -9.97 4.03 8.92
C ALA A 217 -11.04 3.50 9.88
N MET A 218 -10.64 2.80 10.95
CA MET A 218 -11.55 2.30 11.99
C MET A 218 -12.27 3.46 12.71
N ALA A 219 -11.58 4.58 12.99
CA ALA A 219 -12.21 5.75 13.62
C ALA A 219 -13.35 6.32 12.76
N TYR A 220 -13.17 6.40 11.43
CA TYR A 220 -14.24 6.79 10.52
C TYR A 220 -15.37 5.75 10.49
N GLY A 221 -15.04 4.46 10.44
CA GLY A 221 -16.02 3.38 10.49
C GLY A 221 -16.91 3.46 11.73
N TYR A 222 -16.30 3.57 12.91
CA TYR A 222 -17.02 3.67 14.19
C TYR A 222 -17.81 4.99 14.31
N ALA A 223 -17.31 6.10 13.76
CA ALA A 223 -18.05 7.36 13.78
C ALA A 223 -19.36 7.27 12.97
N HIS A 224 -19.31 6.65 11.79
CA HIS A 224 -20.48 6.50 10.94
C HIS A 224 -21.44 5.37 11.36
N THR A 225 -20.99 4.44 12.21
CA THR A 225 -21.86 3.43 12.86
C THR A 225 -22.31 3.81 14.26
N ASN A 226 -21.96 5.03 14.74
CA ASN A 226 -22.25 5.51 16.10
C ASN A 226 -21.65 4.65 17.24
N ASP A 227 -20.60 3.86 16.96
CA ASP A 227 -19.88 3.14 18.00
C ASP A 227 -18.87 4.08 18.72
N ILE A 228 -19.40 4.81 19.71
CA ILE A 228 -18.58 5.76 20.49
C ILE A 228 -17.48 5.04 21.29
N LYS A 229 -17.72 3.82 21.77
CA LYS A 229 -16.72 3.08 22.56
C LYS A 229 -15.56 2.62 21.68
N GLY A 230 -15.86 2.03 20.54
CA GLY A 230 -14.86 1.63 19.53
C GLY A 230 -14.05 2.83 19.05
N MET A 231 -14.74 3.91 18.69
CA MET A 231 -14.11 5.15 18.23
C MET A 231 -13.13 5.72 19.27
N ARG A 232 -13.53 5.87 20.55
CA ARG A 232 -12.65 6.37 21.61
C ARG A 232 -11.44 5.46 21.84
N ARG A 233 -11.61 4.14 21.74
CA ARG A 233 -10.52 3.19 21.87
C ARG A 233 -9.45 3.44 20.81
N VAL A 234 -9.83 3.53 19.55
CA VAL A 234 -8.88 3.74 18.44
C VAL A 234 -8.27 5.15 18.46
N LEU A 235 -9.01 6.18 18.89
CA LEU A 235 -8.46 7.52 19.06
C LEU A 235 -7.40 7.57 20.16
N LYS A 236 -7.60 6.86 21.28
CA LYS A 236 -6.57 6.73 22.34
C LYS A 236 -5.33 6.00 21.84
N LYS A 237 -5.49 4.97 21.01
CA LYS A 237 -4.37 4.27 20.36
C LYS A 237 -3.59 5.20 19.43
N LEU A 238 -4.26 6.03 18.64
CA LEU A 238 -3.61 7.05 17.81
C LEU A 238 -2.80 8.04 18.64
N VAL A 239 -3.33 8.51 19.79
CA VAL A 239 -2.59 9.39 20.70
C VAL A 239 -1.34 8.71 21.28
N GLN A 240 -1.43 7.42 21.61
CA GLN A 240 -0.27 6.66 22.10
C GLN A 240 0.84 6.54 21.04
N LEU A 241 0.48 6.51 19.76
CA LEU A 241 1.46 6.53 18.65
C LEU A 241 2.02 7.95 18.44
N ASP A 242 1.16 8.91 18.20
CA ASP A 242 1.50 10.33 18.04
C ASP A 242 0.21 11.18 18.13
N VAL A 243 0.15 12.11 19.07
CA VAL A 243 -1.01 13.03 19.25
C VAL A 243 -1.31 13.84 17.98
N ARG A 244 -0.28 14.15 17.16
CA ARG A 244 -0.43 14.91 15.91
C ARG A 244 -1.33 14.21 14.91
N LEU A 245 -1.46 12.88 14.99
CA LEU A 245 -2.35 12.09 14.13
C LEU A 245 -3.83 12.49 14.30
N LEU A 246 -4.21 13.04 15.46
CA LEU A 246 -5.56 13.57 15.68
C LEU A 246 -5.85 14.83 14.87
N GLY A 247 -4.82 15.56 14.42
CA GLY A 247 -4.96 16.75 13.57
C GLY A 247 -5.77 16.49 12.29
N GLY A 248 -5.64 15.30 11.72
CA GLY A 248 -6.41 14.88 10.55
C GLY A 248 -7.93 14.85 10.75
N PHE A 249 -8.40 14.80 12.00
CA PHE A 249 -9.83 14.82 12.35
C PHE A 249 -10.37 16.21 12.68
N MET A 250 -9.54 17.24 12.70
CA MET A 250 -9.96 18.61 13.07
C MET A 250 -10.56 19.40 11.89
N SER A 251 -10.56 18.82 10.68
CA SER A 251 -11.13 19.45 9.51
C SER A 251 -12.65 19.58 9.60
N LYS A 252 -13.22 20.68 9.06
CA LYS A 252 -14.67 20.88 8.93
C LYS A 252 -15.38 19.80 8.10
N ARG A 253 -14.64 19.06 7.28
CA ARG A 253 -15.14 17.95 6.44
C ARG A 253 -15.18 16.60 7.17
N THR A 254 -14.69 16.55 8.41
CA THR A 254 -14.73 15.35 9.24
C THR A 254 -16.12 15.17 9.88
N HIS A 255 -16.51 13.92 10.09
CA HIS A 255 -17.77 13.59 10.79
C HIS A 255 -17.85 14.31 12.15
N PRO A 256 -18.95 15.04 12.46
CA PRO A 256 -19.02 15.90 13.66
C PRO A 256 -18.75 15.16 14.98
N LEU A 257 -19.26 13.92 15.10
CA LEU A 257 -19.02 13.09 16.26
C LEU A 257 -17.54 12.74 16.42
N LEU A 258 -16.87 12.36 15.31
CA LEU A 258 -15.45 12.03 15.30
C LEU A 258 -14.60 13.26 15.69
N GLN A 259 -14.91 14.41 15.11
CA GLN A 259 -14.23 15.67 15.45
C GLN A 259 -14.36 16.01 16.94
N LYS A 260 -15.57 15.88 17.49
CA LYS A 260 -15.85 16.14 18.92
C LYS A 260 -15.06 15.21 19.84
N GLU A 261 -15.08 13.90 19.54
CA GLU A 261 -14.40 12.91 20.38
C GLU A 261 -12.87 12.98 20.23
N ALA A 262 -12.35 13.26 19.02
CA ALA A 262 -10.91 13.46 18.79
C ALA A 262 -10.39 14.66 19.60
N LYS A 263 -11.13 15.78 19.60
CA LYS A 263 -10.79 16.95 20.41
C LYS A 263 -10.78 16.62 21.90
N LYS A 264 -11.80 15.90 22.40
CA LYS A 264 -11.87 15.49 23.80
C LYS A 264 -10.70 14.59 24.20
N VAL A 265 -10.34 13.64 23.35
CA VAL A 265 -9.20 12.73 23.61
C VAL A 265 -7.88 13.51 23.60
N ALA A 266 -7.69 14.46 22.67
CA ALA A 266 -6.51 15.33 22.63
C ALA A 266 -6.39 16.20 23.91
N GLU A 267 -7.48 16.78 24.38
CA GLU A 267 -7.51 17.56 25.64
C GLU A 267 -7.20 16.69 26.88
N GLN A 268 -7.67 15.43 26.88
CA GLN A 268 -7.42 14.48 27.95
C GLN A 268 -5.98 13.97 28.00
N SER A 269 -5.28 13.98 26.86
CA SER A 269 -3.87 13.57 26.77
C SER A 269 -2.89 14.54 27.48
N GLY A 270 -3.36 15.73 27.86
CA GLY A 270 -2.54 16.78 28.49
C GLY A 270 -1.60 17.50 27.51
N LEU A 271 -1.60 17.12 26.23
CA LEU A 271 -0.72 17.70 25.21
C LEU A 271 -1.33 18.93 24.50
N VAL A 272 -2.62 19.13 24.71
CA VAL A 272 -3.34 20.33 24.24
C VAL A 272 -3.82 21.14 25.45
N PRO A 273 -3.52 22.46 25.52
CA PRO A 273 -3.96 23.26 26.64
C PRO A 273 -5.49 23.22 26.79
N ARG A 274 -5.98 22.87 27.98
CA ARG A 274 -7.39 23.00 28.30
C ARG A 274 -7.73 24.48 28.27
N LYS A 275 -8.73 24.91 27.49
CA LYS A 275 -9.30 26.24 27.63
C LYS A 275 -9.82 26.37 29.08
N MET A 276 -9.17 27.16 29.87
CA MET A 276 -9.70 27.52 31.18
C MET A 276 -11.04 28.22 30.95
N VAL A 277 -12.13 27.57 31.35
CA VAL A 277 -13.43 28.21 31.44
C VAL A 277 -13.33 29.09 32.69
N VAL A 278 -13.03 30.38 32.48
CA VAL A 278 -13.17 31.36 33.53
C VAL A 278 -14.66 31.45 33.80
N GLN A 279 -15.12 30.75 34.86
CA GLN A 279 -16.44 30.99 35.43
C GLN A 279 -16.43 32.42 35.98
N ARG A 280 -16.98 33.39 35.23
CA ARG A 280 -17.39 34.64 35.81
C ARG A 280 -18.47 34.32 36.83
N ARG A 281 -18.09 34.29 38.10
CA ARG A 281 -19.06 34.43 39.20
C ARG A 281 -19.67 35.81 39.05
N VAL A 282 -20.97 35.86 38.78
CA VAL A 282 -21.83 37.03 38.91
C VAL A 282 -22.28 37.14 40.36
#